data_22cb98f893719c8a82a134bec89bf7e0
#
_entry.id   22cb98f893719c8a82a134bec89bf7e0
#
_cell.length_a   1.000
_cell.length_b   1.000
_cell.length_c   1.000
_cell.angle_alpha   90.00
_cell.angle_beta   90.00
_cell.angle_gamma   90.00
#
_symmetry.space_group_name_H-M   'P 1'
#
loop_
_entity.id
_entity.type
_entity.pdbx_description
1 polymer ?
#
loop_
_entity_poly.entity_id
_entity_poly.type
_entity_poly.pdbx_seq_one_letter_code
_entity_poly.pdbx_strand_id
1 'polypeptide(L)'
;MSRAPSLSGLILAAGESTRMGSDKALLAWPPAGSAIPGPPGQTFLSAAIRALSPFTDAVTVVVGKNEANLSSVIYASGAGLVRNPAPERGQFSSLQTGLRDVLNRGRDGAMITLVDRPPPSVATLRTLLTAFETALFAGKWAVVPEYGGKHGHPVLVGREMIEAFLRAPATSTARDVEHQNQQHIQYIAVDDPLVVSNVDTPQEYAALLSQVSSQLK
;
A
#
# COMPACT_ATOMS: atom_id res chain seq x y z
N MET A 1 -11.29 19.42 -20.99
CA MET A 1 -10.36 19.15 -19.86
C MET A 1 -10.65 17.76 -19.36
N SER A 2 -9.68 16.84 -19.43
CA SER A 2 -9.84 15.51 -18.84
C SER A 2 -9.92 15.65 -17.30
N ARG A 3 -10.90 14.99 -16.70
CA ARG A 3 -11.05 14.94 -15.23
C ARG A 3 -9.84 14.20 -14.63
N ALA A 4 -9.32 14.66 -13.48
CA ALA A 4 -8.35 13.91 -12.71
C ALA A 4 -8.91 12.51 -12.37
N PRO A 5 -8.09 11.45 -12.44
CA PRO A 5 -8.55 10.10 -12.13
C PRO A 5 -9.00 9.99 -10.68
N SER A 6 -10.14 9.33 -10.45
CA SER A 6 -10.60 9.01 -9.11
C SER A 6 -9.84 7.79 -8.58
N LEU A 7 -9.19 7.95 -7.41
CA LEU A 7 -8.33 6.92 -6.83
C LEU A 7 -8.88 6.36 -5.52
N SER A 8 -8.77 5.04 -5.33
CA SER A 8 -8.91 4.41 -4.02
C SER A 8 -7.54 4.12 -3.41
N GLY A 9 -7.36 4.44 -2.13
CA GLY A 9 -6.28 3.85 -1.33
C GLY A 9 -6.61 2.39 -1.04
N LEU A 10 -5.68 1.47 -1.29
CA LEU A 10 -5.86 0.05 -1.06
C LEU A 10 -4.72 -0.48 -0.18
N ILE A 11 -5.07 -0.99 1.01
CA ILE A 11 -4.10 -1.54 1.96
C ILE A 11 -4.33 -3.04 2.09
N LEU A 12 -3.32 -3.87 1.77
CA LEU A 12 -3.41 -5.31 1.93
C LEU A 12 -2.96 -5.71 3.35
N ALA A 13 -3.89 -6.21 4.15
CA ALA A 13 -3.69 -6.58 5.55
C ALA A 13 -4.23 -7.99 5.90
N ALA A 14 -4.44 -8.84 4.91
CA ALA A 14 -5.05 -10.17 5.08
C ALA A 14 -4.06 -11.26 5.55
N GLY A 15 -2.77 -10.94 5.75
CA GLY A 15 -1.73 -11.88 6.20
C GLY A 15 -1.86 -12.24 7.68
N GLU A 16 -1.50 -13.47 8.04
CA GLU A 16 -1.61 -14.00 9.43
C GLU A 16 -0.47 -13.56 10.35
N SER A 17 0.55 -12.82 9.88
CA SER A 17 1.69 -12.30 10.66
C SER A 17 2.41 -13.34 11.55
N THR A 18 2.44 -14.62 11.12
CA THR A 18 2.89 -15.76 11.94
C THR A 18 4.33 -15.62 12.47
N ARG A 19 5.23 -15.02 11.68
CA ARG A 19 6.63 -14.79 12.06
C ARG A 19 6.83 -13.69 13.11
N MET A 20 5.86 -12.79 13.24
CA MET A 20 5.90 -11.69 14.21
C MET A 20 5.37 -12.08 15.60
N GLY A 21 4.58 -13.16 15.71
CA GLY A 21 3.88 -13.50 16.94
C GLY A 21 2.74 -12.55 17.33
N SER A 22 2.54 -11.46 16.59
CA SER A 22 1.47 -10.47 16.73
C SER A 22 1.07 -9.94 15.37
N ASP A 23 -0.14 -9.36 15.25
CA ASP A 23 -0.58 -8.78 13.97
C ASP A 23 0.26 -7.55 13.63
N LYS A 24 1.00 -7.59 12.50
CA LYS A 24 1.85 -6.49 12.03
C LYS A 24 1.09 -5.17 11.89
N ALA A 25 -0.17 -5.25 11.51
CA ALA A 25 -1.04 -4.10 11.36
C ALA A 25 -1.17 -3.27 12.65
N LEU A 26 -1.03 -3.92 13.82
CA LEU A 26 -1.17 -3.30 15.13
C LEU A 26 0.16 -2.89 15.77
N LEU A 27 1.29 -3.09 15.12
CA LEU A 27 2.58 -2.57 15.59
C LEU A 27 2.55 -1.05 15.66
N ALA A 28 3.18 -0.49 16.69
CA ALA A 28 3.24 0.97 16.88
C ALA A 28 4.04 1.66 15.75
N TRP A 29 3.49 2.75 15.20
CA TRP A 29 4.15 3.59 14.20
C TRP A 29 3.61 5.01 14.20
N PRO A 30 4.43 6.07 14.20
CA PRO A 30 5.90 6.02 14.27
C PRO A 30 6.39 5.61 15.67
N PRO A 31 7.70 5.29 15.79
CA PRO A 31 8.28 5.01 17.10
C PRO A 31 8.17 6.21 18.04
N ALA A 32 8.03 5.93 19.33
CA ALA A 32 8.04 6.98 20.34
C ALA A 32 9.37 7.77 20.28
N GLY A 33 9.29 9.11 20.25
CA GLY A 33 10.46 10.00 20.16
C GLY A 33 11.08 10.11 18.77
N SER A 34 10.47 9.56 17.73
CA SER A 34 10.91 9.78 16.34
C SER A 34 10.52 11.17 15.83
N ALA A 35 11.24 11.67 14.79
CA ALA A 35 10.86 12.91 14.10
C ALA A 35 9.63 12.75 13.18
N ILE A 36 9.21 11.52 12.92
CA ILE A 36 8.01 11.27 12.13
C ILE A 36 6.80 11.68 12.96
N PRO A 37 5.99 12.66 12.51
CA PRO A 37 4.83 13.09 13.27
C PRO A 37 3.72 12.03 13.24
N GLY A 38 3.14 11.76 14.39
CA GLY A 38 2.00 10.85 14.51
C GLY A 38 1.30 10.99 15.86
N PRO A 39 0.00 10.72 15.94
CA PRO A 39 -0.73 10.74 17.19
C PRO A 39 -0.31 9.58 18.10
N PRO A 40 -0.45 9.75 19.42
CA PRO A 40 -0.24 8.66 20.37
C PRO A 40 -1.09 7.43 20.03
N GLY A 41 -0.53 6.24 20.19
CA GLY A 41 -1.24 4.99 19.92
C GLY A 41 -1.47 4.65 18.45
N GLN A 42 -0.86 5.39 17.52
CA GLN A 42 -0.93 5.08 16.10
C GLN A 42 -0.23 3.75 15.80
N THR A 43 -0.85 2.96 14.93
CA THR A 43 -0.32 1.67 14.45
C THR A 43 0.12 1.76 12.99
N PHE A 44 0.83 0.74 12.48
CA PHE A 44 1.16 0.65 11.06
C PHE A 44 -0.09 0.81 10.19
N LEU A 45 -1.18 0.13 10.53
CA LEU A 45 -2.43 0.21 9.78
C LEU A 45 -3.03 1.62 9.81
N SER A 46 -3.20 2.22 10.99
CA SER A 46 -3.78 3.57 11.08
C SER A 46 -2.86 4.64 10.47
N ALA A 47 -1.53 4.43 10.50
CA ALA A 47 -0.57 5.29 9.82
C ALA A 47 -0.69 5.19 8.31
N ALA A 48 -0.80 3.98 7.76
CA ALA A 48 -1.00 3.76 6.33
C ALA A 48 -2.32 4.38 5.85
N ILE A 49 -3.42 4.20 6.58
CA ILE A 49 -4.71 4.82 6.26
C ILE A 49 -4.56 6.35 6.22
N ARG A 50 -3.99 6.94 7.28
CA ARG A 50 -3.75 8.39 7.35
C ARG A 50 -2.89 8.91 6.20
N ALA A 51 -1.84 8.17 5.82
CA ALA A 51 -0.94 8.58 4.75
C ALA A 51 -1.62 8.61 3.38
N LEU A 52 -2.48 7.63 3.08
CA LEU A 52 -3.17 7.55 1.79
C LEU A 52 -4.39 8.47 1.68
N SER A 53 -5.09 8.75 2.79
CA SER A 53 -6.35 9.50 2.80
C SER A 53 -6.29 10.86 2.10
N PRO A 54 -5.23 11.70 2.21
CA PRO A 54 -5.18 12.98 1.51
C PRO A 54 -4.99 12.89 -0.02
N PHE A 55 -4.64 11.72 -0.53
CA PHE A 55 -4.30 11.46 -1.94
C PHE A 55 -5.30 10.57 -2.66
N THR A 56 -6.36 10.14 -1.96
CA THR A 56 -7.36 9.20 -2.49
C THR A 56 -8.76 9.59 -2.03
N ASP A 57 -9.79 9.24 -2.82
CA ASP A 57 -11.17 9.57 -2.49
C ASP A 57 -11.72 8.76 -1.31
N ALA A 58 -11.18 7.56 -1.12
CA ALA A 58 -11.49 6.68 0.00
C ALA A 58 -10.35 5.67 0.19
N VAL A 59 -10.18 5.16 1.40
CA VAL A 59 -9.24 4.08 1.71
C VAL A 59 -10.02 2.81 2.04
N THR A 60 -9.65 1.69 1.42
CA THR A 60 -10.17 0.36 1.71
C THR A 60 -9.05 -0.55 2.20
N VAL A 61 -9.29 -1.27 3.28
CA VAL A 61 -8.36 -2.27 3.83
C VAL A 61 -8.87 -3.67 3.48
N VAL A 62 -8.03 -4.47 2.85
CA VAL A 62 -8.33 -5.88 2.59
C VAL A 62 -7.87 -6.70 3.78
N VAL A 63 -8.81 -7.36 4.45
CA VAL A 63 -8.57 -8.22 5.60
C VAL A 63 -8.81 -9.69 5.27
N GLY A 64 -8.30 -10.58 6.11
CA GLY A 64 -8.52 -12.02 6.04
C GLY A 64 -9.22 -12.54 7.30
N LYS A 65 -8.65 -13.58 7.90
CA LYS A 65 -9.12 -14.14 9.18
C LYS A 65 -8.98 -13.20 10.36
N ASN A 66 -8.11 -12.18 10.23
CA ASN A 66 -7.83 -11.15 11.25
C ASN A 66 -8.83 -9.98 11.24
N GLU A 67 -9.93 -10.07 10.51
CA GLU A 67 -10.97 -9.03 10.41
C GLU A 67 -11.42 -8.52 11.79
N ALA A 68 -11.73 -9.44 12.72
CA ALA A 68 -12.20 -9.09 14.05
C ALA A 68 -11.20 -8.22 14.84
N ASN A 69 -9.89 -8.43 14.63
CA ASN A 69 -8.83 -7.69 15.29
C ASN A 69 -8.61 -6.29 14.70
N LEU A 70 -8.88 -6.11 13.41
CA LEU A 70 -8.55 -4.89 12.68
C LEU A 70 -9.72 -3.95 12.45
N SER A 71 -10.95 -4.45 12.48
CA SER A 71 -12.15 -3.69 12.12
C SER A 71 -12.31 -2.40 12.94
N SER A 72 -12.06 -2.43 14.24
CA SER A 72 -12.16 -1.24 15.10
C SER A 72 -11.17 -0.15 14.70
N VAL A 73 -9.91 -0.51 14.40
CA VAL A 73 -8.87 0.44 13.96
C VAL A 73 -9.22 1.00 12.58
N ILE A 74 -9.70 0.15 11.66
CA ILE A 74 -10.08 0.54 10.31
C ILE A 74 -11.18 1.60 10.35
N TYR A 75 -12.29 1.31 11.03
CA TYR A 75 -13.42 2.24 11.09
C TYR A 75 -13.11 3.52 11.88
N ALA A 76 -12.37 3.41 12.99
CA ALA A 76 -11.93 4.59 13.74
C ALA A 76 -10.99 5.50 12.95
N SER A 77 -10.28 4.94 11.94
CA SER A 77 -9.41 5.69 11.03
C SER A 77 -10.14 6.23 9.79
N GLY A 78 -11.46 6.04 9.67
CA GLY A 78 -12.28 6.51 8.55
C GLY A 78 -12.13 5.69 7.26
N ALA A 79 -11.59 4.47 7.32
CA ALA A 79 -11.44 3.59 6.17
C ALA A 79 -12.57 2.57 6.06
N GLY A 80 -12.78 2.06 4.84
CA GLY A 80 -13.64 0.92 4.58
C GLY A 80 -12.88 -0.41 4.70
N LEU A 81 -13.64 -1.51 4.79
CA LEU A 81 -13.10 -2.86 4.89
C LEU A 81 -13.68 -3.74 3.78
N VAL A 82 -12.85 -4.57 3.19
CA VAL A 82 -13.28 -5.67 2.34
C VAL A 82 -12.59 -6.97 2.79
N ARG A 83 -13.38 -8.05 2.91
CA ARG A 83 -12.86 -9.36 3.32
C ARG A 83 -12.43 -10.17 2.11
N ASN A 84 -11.20 -10.68 2.14
CA ASN A 84 -10.79 -11.75 1.24
C ASN A 84 -11.40 -13.09 1.75
N PRO A 85 -12.26 -13.76 0.98
CA PRO A 85 -12.87 -15.01 1.41
C PRO A 85 -11.91 -16.21 1.43
N ALA A 86 -10.74 -16.09 0.77
CA ALA A 86 -9.78 -17.16 0.60
C ALA A 86 -8.32 -16.65 0.80
N PRO A 87 -7.98 -16.11 1.99
CA PRO A 87 -6.66 -15.50 2.25
C PRO A 87 -5.51 -16.53 2.18
N GLU A 88 -5.79 -17.81 2.37
CA GLU A 88 -4.84 -18.92 2.21
C GLU A 88 -4.30 -19.07 0.78
N ARG A 89 -4.96 -18.49 -0.22
CA ARG A 89 -4.49 -18.44 -1.62
C ARG A 89 -3.36 -17.42 -1.83
N GLY A 90 -2.95 -16.75 -0.76
CA GLY A 90 -1.83 -15.82 -0.75
C GLY A 90 -2.21 -14.37 -1.08
N GLN A 91 -1.19 -13.53 -1.06
CA GLN A 91 -1.31 -12.07 -1.18
C GLN A 91 -1.99 -11.62 -2.48
N PHE A 92 -1.77 -12.34 -3.60
CA PHE A 92 -2.36 -12.00 -4.89
C PHE A 92 -3.88 -12.10 -4.87
N SER A 93 -4.44 -13.07 -4.15
CA SER A 93 -5.90 -13.19 -3.97
C SER A 93 -6.49 -11.98 -3.22
N SER A 94 -5.75 -11.46 -2.24
CA SER A 94 -6.13 -10.24 -1.51
C SER A 94 -6.06 -9.00 -2.42
N LEU A 95 -5.03 -8.91 -3.26
CA LEU A 95 -4.92 -7.85 -4.26
C LEU A 95 -6.12 -7.88 -5.22
N GLN A 96 -6.42 -9.05 -5.80
CA GLN A 96 -7.58 -9.20 -6.70
C GLN A 96 -8.91 -8.86 -6.03
N THR A 97 -9.09 -9.24 -4.75
CA THR A 97 -10.29 -8.90 -3.97
C THR A 97 -10.44 -7.38 -3.81
N GLY A 98 -9.37 -6.70 -3.40
CA GLY A 98 -9.38 -5.26 -3.23
C GLY A 98 -9.58 -4.50 -4.55
N LEU A 99 -8.91 -4.92 -5.61
CA LEU A 99 -9.04 -4.28 -6.94
C LEU A 99 -10.45 -4.45 -7.53
N ARG A 100 -11.12 -5.57 -7.25
CA ARG A 100 -12.53 -5.75 -7.63
C ARG A 100 -13.44 -4.78 -6.89
N ASP A 101 -13.20 -4.53 -5.59
CA ASP A 101 -13.92 -3.51 -4.81
C ASP A 101 -13.68 -2.10 -5.38
N VAL A 102 -12.45 -1.77 -5.76
CA VAL A 102 -12.10 -0.48 -6.41
C VAL A 102 -12.96 -0.24 -7.67
N LEU A 103 -13.01 -1.22 -8.58
CA LEU A 103 -13.82 -1.10 -9.80
C LEU A 103 -15.32 -1.07 -9.52
N ASN A 104 -15.81 -1.87 -8.56
CA ASN A 104 -17.21 -1.90 -8.16
C ASN A 104 -17.69 -0.56 -7.58
N ARG A 105 -16.77 0.21 -6.97
CA ARG A 105 -17.03 1.59 -6.49
C ARG A 105 -16.90 2.64 -7.59
N GLY A 106 -16.67 2.24 -8.83
CA GLY A 106 -16.53 3.15 -9.98
C GLY A 106 -15.27 4.01 -9.96
N ARG A 107 -14.19 3.53 -9.33
CA ARG A 107 -12.91 4.25 -9.30
C ARG A 107 -12.07 3.95 -10.55
N ASP A 108 -11.25 4.94 -10.94
CA ASP A 108 -10.42 4.85 -12.15
C ASP A 108 -9.07 4.16 -11.88
N GLY A 109 -8.63 4.15 -10.62
CA GLY A 109 -7.36 3.57 -10.23
C GLY A 109 -7.23 3.33 -8.72
N ALA A 110 -6.07 2.82 -8.32
CA ALA A 110 -5.73 2.55 -6.93
C ALA A 110 -4.30 2.96 -6.57
N MET A 111 -4.11 3.45 -5.35
CA MET A 111 -2.82 3.60 -4.68
C MET A 111 -2.69 2.45 -3.68
N ILE A 112 -1.82 1.49 -3.97
CA ILE A 112 -1.76 0.19 -3.29
C ILE A 112 -0.53 0.12 -2.37
N THR A 113 -0.74 -0.25 -1.11
CA THR A 113 0.36 -0.56 -0.19
C THR A 113 0.08 -1.82 0.62
N LEU A 114 1.12 -2.31 1.29
CA LEU A 114 1.05 -3.46 2.20
C LEU A 114 1.11 -2.96 3.63
N VAL A 115 0.40 -3.62 4.54
CA VAL A 115 0.33 -3.20 5.95
C VAL A 115 1.65 -3.35 6.71
N ASP A 116 2.58 -4.16 6.20
CA ASP A 116 3.92 -4.37 6.77
C ASP A 116 4.97 -3.37 6.25
N ARG A 117 4.53 -2.35 5.50
CA ARG A 117 5.38 -1.28 4.99
C ARG A 117 5.08 0.03 5.71
N PRO A 118 6.10 0.67 6.30
CA PRO A 118 5.90 1.99 6.86
C PRO A 118 5.50 2.97 5.76
N PRO A 119 4.56 3.90 6.04
CA PRO A 119 4.17 4.87 5.03
C PRO A 119 5.33 5.82 4.69
N PRO A 120 5.56 6.10 3.39
CA PRO A 120 6.55 7.08 2.96
C PRO A 120 6.10 8.51 3.29
N SER A 121 7.00 9.46 3.05
CA SER A 121 6.75 10.88 3.30
C SER A 121 5.62 11.44 2.43
N VAL A 122 4.95 12.48 2.92
CA VAL A 122 3.93 13.22 2.16
C VAL A 122 4.49 13.76 0.83
N ALA A 123 5.75 14.18 0.83
CA ALA A 123 6.43 14.66 -0.39
C ALA A 123 6.55 13.55 -1.43
N THR A 124 6.97 12.36 -1.01
CA THR A 124 7.05 11.17 -1.87
C THR A 124 5.68 10.81 -2.46
N LEU A 125 4.63 10.73 -1.62
CA LEU A 125 3.28 10.42 -2.09
C LEU A 125 2.77 11.43 -3.12
N ARG A 126 3.05 12.71 -2.92
CA ARG A 126 2.69 13.77 -3.88
C ARG A 126 3.44 13.63 -5.20
N THR A 127 4.73 13.35 -5.15
CA THR A 127 5.56 13.11 -6.34
C THR A 127 5.01 11.93 -7.15
N LEU A 128 4.66 10.82 -6.48
CA LEU A 128 4.11 9.64 -7.13
C LEU A 128 2.74 9.92 -7.77
N LEU A 129 1.86 10.66 -7.10
CA LEU A 129 0.55 11.01 -7.64
C LEU A 129 0.70 11.90 -8.89
N THR A 130 1.53 12.94 -8.85
CA THR A 130 1.78 13.80 -10.00
C THR A 130 2.39 13.02 -11.17
N ALA A 131 3.33 12.12 -10.89
CA ALA A 131 3.91 11.25 -11.90
C ALA A 131 2.86 10.30 -12.50
N PHE A 132 1.94 9.77 -11.69
CA PHE A 132 0.88 8.88 -12.14
C PHE A 132 -0.10 9.59 -13.08
N GLU A 133 -0.55 10.79 -12.75
CA GLU A 133 -1.40 11.58 -13.63
C GLU A 133 -0.74 11.80 -15.00
N THR A 134 0.55 12.18 -15.01
CA THR A 134 1.33 12.36 -16.23
C THR A 134 1.50 11.04 -17.01
N ALA A 135 1.77 9.94 -16.30
CA ALA A 135 1.97 8.62 -16.87
C ALA A 135 0.73 8.10 -17.60
N LEU A 136 -0.45 8.30 -17.03
CA LEU A 136 -1.72 7.92 -17.67
C LEU A 136 -1.93 8.63 -19.02
N PHE A 137 -1.62 9.93 -19.10
CA PHE A 137 -1.67 10.68 -20.37
C PHE A 137 -0.68 10.15 -21.40
N ALA A 138 0.45 9.59 -20.96
CA ALA A 138 1.46 8.96 -21.81
C ALA A 138 1.15 7.49 -22.16
N GLY A 139 -0.05 6.97 -21.81
CA GLY A 139 -0.45 5.59 -22.08
C GLY A 139 0.21 4.54 -21.17
N LYS A 140 0.80 4.97 -20.05
CA LYS A 140 1.25 4.05 -19.02
C LYS A 140 0.07 3.63 -18.14
N TRP A 141 0.19 2.47 -17.51
CA TRP A 141 -0.85 1.86 -16.69
C TRP A 141 -0.54 1.88 -15.20
N ALA A 142 0.74 2.06 -14.85
CA ALA A 142 1.17 2.08 -13.47
C ALA A 142 2.40 2.96 -13.25
N VAL A 143 2.54 3.43 -11.99
CA VAL A 143 3.73 4.09 -11.45
C VAL A 143 4.21 3.33 -10.23
N VAL A 144 5.51 3.04 -10.18
CA VAL A 144 6.17 2.32 -9.09
C VAL A 144 7.34 3.16 -8.58
N PRO A 145 7.44 3.45 -7.27
CA PRO A 145 8.60 4.14 -6.71
C PRO A 145 9.84 3.24 -6.75
N GLU A 146 10.99 3.87 -6.94
CA GLU A 146 12.29 3.22 -6.90
C GLU A 146 13.22 3.95 -5.93
N TYR A 147 13.91 3.19 -5.07
CA TYR A 147 14.96 3.69 -4.19
C TYR A 147 16.13 2.71 -4.19
N GLY A 148 17.35 3.20 -4.48
CA GLY A 148 18.55 2.38 -4.50
C GLY A 148 18.48 1.18 -5.46
N GLY A 149 17.80 1.33 -6.61
CA GLY A 149 17.62 0.26 -7.61
C GLY A 149 16.59 -0.82 -7.20
N LYS A 150 15.81 -0.58 -6.14
CA LYS A 150 14.73 -1.49 -5.70
C LYS A 150 13.37 -0.81 -5.89
N HIS A 151 12.41 -1.59 -6.36
CA HIS A 151 11.03 -1.16 -6.51
C HIS A 151 10.28 -1.23 -5.17
N GLY A 152 9.43 -0.24 -4.93
CA GLY A 152 8.78 -0.04 -3.63
C GLY A 152 7.27 0.16 -3.68
N HIS A 153 6.73 0.67 -2.57
CA HIS A 153 5.32 0.99 -2.40
C HIS A 153 5.16 2.43 -1.86
N PRO A 154 3.96 3.06 -2.06
CA PRO A 154 2.79 2.51 -2.75
C PRO A 154 2.99 2.42 -4.27
N VAL A 155 2.33 1.45 -4.87
CA VAL A 155 2.20 1.34 -6.34
C VAL A 155 0.90 2.00 -6.75
N LEU A 156 0.94 2.88 -7.77
CA LEU A 156 -0.27 3.49 -8.34
C LEU A 156 -0.62 2.77 -9.65
N VAL A 157 -1.87 2.33 -9.77
CA VAL A 157 -2.34 1.57 -10.92
C VAL A 157 -3.62 2.17 -11.50
N GLY A 158 -3.66 2.31 -12.82
CA GLY A 158 -4.85 2.67 -13.57
C GLY A 158 -5.72 1.47 -13.90
N ARG A 159 -6.85 1.73 -14.53
CA ARG A 159 -7.86 0.72 -14.90
C ARG A 159 -7.27 -0.45 -15.68
N GLU A 160 -6.42 -0.18 -16.66
CA GLU A 160 -5.83 -1.20 -17.54
C GLU A 160 -4.98 -2.19 -16.73
N MET A 161 -4.17 -1.69 -15.78
CA MET A 161 -3.37 -2.55 -14.90
C MET A 161 -4.26 -3.31 -13.91
N ILE A 162 -5.30 -2.68 -13.36
CA ILE A 162 -6.29 -3.35 -12.51
C ILE A 162 -6.93 -4.52 -13.26
N GLU A 163 -7.37 -4.30 -14.49
CA GLU A 163 -7.96 -5.35 -15.32
C GLU A 163 -6.96 -6.46 -15.67
N ALA A 164 -5.68 -6.12 -15.89
CA ALA A 164 -4.63 -7.12 -16.08
C ALA A 164 -4.46 -8.01 -14.84
N PHE A 165 -4.42 -7.43 -13.64
CA PHE A 165 -4.40 -8.20 -12.39
C PHE A 165 -5.64 -9.09 -12.23
N LEU A 166 -6.83 -8.59 -12.56
CA LEU A 166 -8.08 -9.33 -12.39
C LEU A 166 -8.26 -10.47 -13.40
N ARG A 167 -7.66 -10.35 -14.61
CA ARG A 167 -7.66 -11.40 -15.64
C ARG A 167 -6.62 -12.50 -15.37
N ALA A 168 -5.59 -12.20 -14.59
CA ALA A 168 -4.53 -13.16 -14.34
C ALA A 168 -5.04 -14.37 -13.54
N PRO A 169 -4.54 -15.60 -13.84
CA PRO A 169 -4.91 -16.79 -13.10
C PRO A 169 -4.65 -16.66 -11.59
N ALA A 170 -5.40 -17.36 -10.80
CA ALA A 170 -5.27 -17.34 -9.36
C ALA A 170 -3.94 -17.89 -8.82
N THR A 171 -3.19 -18.60 -9.67
CA THR A 171 -1.85 -19.11 -9.39
C THR A 171 -0.74 -18.11 -9.71
N SER A 172 -1.06 -16.99 -10.35
CA SER A 172 -0.11 -15.92 -10.65
C SER A 172 0.26 -15.13 -9.39
N THR A 173 1.34 -14.36 -9.50
CA THR A 173 1.70 -13.34 -8.51
C THR A 173 1.53 -11.94 -9.12
N ALA A 174 1.49 -10.90 -8.27
CA ALA A 174 1.51 -9.53 -8.75
C ALA A 174 2.74 -9.25 -9.62
N ARG A 175 3.90 -9.78 -9.22
CA ARG A 175 5.16 -9.65 -9.94
C ARG A 175 5.11 -10.25 -11.35
N ASP A 176 4.44 -11.39 -11.53
CA ASP A 176 4.28 -11.99 -12.86
C ASP A 176 3.50 -11.08 -13.80
N VAL A 177 2.40 -10.49 -13.30
CA VAL A 177 1.57 -9.58 -14.09
C VAL A 177 2.32 -8.28 -14.39
N GLU A 178 3.03 -7.71 -13.43
CA GLU A 178 3.86 -6.51 -13.62
C GLU A 178 4.95 -6.78 -14.66
N HIS A 179 5.64 -7.91 -14.59
CA HIS A 179 6.67 -8.27 -15.54
C HIS A 179 6.14 -8.44 -16.97
N GLN A 180 4.95 -9.05 -17.13
CA GLN A 180 4.29 -9.19 -18.44
C GLN A 180 3.86 -7.84 -19.03
N ASN A 181 3.64 -6.82 -18.20
CA ASN A 181 3.19 -5.49 -18.59
C ASN A 181 4.24 -4.40 -18.33
N GLN A 182 5.52 -4.76 -18.22
CA GLN A 182 6.60 -3.86 -17.81
C GLN A 182 6.71 -2.61 -18.71
N GLN A 183 6.44 -2.72 -20.00
CA GLN A 183 6.43 -1.58 -20.94
C GLN A 183 5.38 -0.52 -20.59
N HIS A 184 4.36 -0.86 -19.80
CA HIS A 184 3.30 0.03 -19.33
C HIS A 184 3.52 0.55 -17.92
N ILE A 185 4.64 0.22 -17.29
CA ILE A 185 5.00 0.69 -15.95
C ILE A 185 6.03 1.83 -16.08
N GLN A 186 5.83 2.88 -15.31
CA GLN A 186 6.80 3.95 -15.14
C GLN A 186 7.40 3.85 -13.75
N TYR A 187 8.74 3.75 -13.68
CA TYR A 187 9.48 3.75 -12.42
C TYR A 187 9.90 5.18 -12.10
N ILE A 188 9.72 5.58 -10.84
CA ILE A 188 10.01 6.94 -10.34
C ILE A 188 11.05 6.84 -9.24
N ALA A 189 12.24 7.33 -9.50
CA ALA A 189 13.28 7.46 -8.49
C ALA A 189 12.85 8.48 -7.43
N VAL A 190 12.87 8.07 -6.16
CA VAL A 190 12.53 8.92 -5.01
C VAL A 190 13.64 8.81 -3.97
N ASP A 191 13.85 9.89 -3.21
CA ASP A 191 14.81 9.91 -2.10
C ASP A 191 14.09 9.62 -0.77
N ASP A 192 13.50 8.43 -0.69
CA ASP A 192 12.75 7.98 0.49
C ASP A 192 12.94 6.47 0.69
N PRO A 193 13.80 6.04 1.61
CA PRO A 193 14.08 4.62 1.83
C PRO A 193 12.87 3.84 2.36
N LEU A 194 11.84 4.51 2.91
CA LEU A 194 10.65 3.84 3.43
C LEU A 194 9.85 3.17 2.32
N VAL A 195 9.95 3.62 1.06
CA VAL A 195 9.24 2.98 -0.05
C VAL A 195 9.66 1.51 -0.28
N VAL A 196 10.90 1.15 0.08
CA VAL A 196 11.43 -0.22 -0.07
C VAL A 196 11.54 -0.96 1.27
N SER A 197 11.21 -0.31 2.38
CA SER A 197 11.25 -0.93 3.71
C SER A 197 10.05 -1.85 3.91
N ASN A 198 10.28 -3.00 4.58
CA ASN A 198 9.22 -3.88 5.06
C ASN A 198 9.58 -4.44 6.44
N VAL A 199 8.57 -4.91 7.16
CA VAL A 199 8.71 -5.49 8.50
C VAL A 199 8.07 -6.87 8.52
N ASP A 200 8.90 -7.89 8.47
CA ASP A 200 8.49 -9.30 8.51
C ASP A 200 8.76 -10.00 9.84
N THR A 201 9.76 -9.49 10.58
CA THR A 201 10.24 -10.08 11.83
C THR A 201 10.41 -9.02 12.93
N PRO A 202 10.41 -9.41 14.23
CA PRO A 202 10.72 -8.50 15.32
C PRO A 202 12.07 -7.78 15.17
N GLN A 203 13.06 -8.46 14.60
CA GLN A 203 14.40 -7.91 14.37
C GLN A 203 14.37 -6.79 13.32
N GLU A 204 13.64 -6.99 12.21
CA GLU A 204 13.45 -5.95 11.19
C GLU A 204 12.68 -4.75 11.74
N TYR A 205 11.67 -4.99 12.58
CA TYR A 205 10.96 -3.91 13.27
C TYR A 205 11.91 -3.10 14.17
N ALA A 206 12.73 -3.75 15.01
CA ALA A 206 13.71 -3.07 15.85
C ALA A 206 14.74 -2.29 15.02
N ALA A 207 15.21 -2.85 13.90
CA ALA A 207 16.14 -2.17 13.00
C ALA A 207 15.50 -0.91 12.38
N LEU A 208 14.24 -0.99 11.91
CA LEU A 208 13.50 0.15 11.38
C LEU A 208 13.35 1.25 12.43
N LEU A 209 12.98 0.90 13.68
CA LEU A 209 12.86 1.86 14.77
C LEU A 209 14.19 2.60 15.03
N SER A 210 15.32 1.88 14.99
CA SER A 210 16.64 2.45 15.17
C SER A 210 17.02 3.41 14.03
N GLN A 211 16.74 3.05 12.76
CA GLN A 211 16.99 3.90 11.59
C GLN A 211 16.23 5.21 11.67
N VAL A 212 14.94 5.14 11.98
CA VAL A 212 14.09 6.34 12.06
C VAL A 212 14.50 7.25 13.23
N SER A 213 14.97 6.69 14.33
CA SER A 213 15.45 7.46 15.48
C SER A 213 16.83 8.12 15.24
N SER A 214 17.67 7.54 14.37
CA SER A 214 19.01 8.05 14.08
C SER A 214 19.04 9.19 13.05
N GLN A 215 18.00 9.35 12.23
CA GLN A 215 17.86 10.50 11.32
C GLN A 215 17.58 11.82 12.05
N LEU A 216 17.56 11.79 13.38
CA LEU A 216 17.32 12.92 14.28
C LEU A 216 18.61 13.57 14.82
N LYS A 217 19.79 13.09 14.44
CA LYS A 217 21.10 13.66 14.83
C LYS A 217 21.79 14.31 13.63
#